data_cde3b70c4ce0c16db469eac39ba34863
#
_entry.id   cde3b70c4ce0c16db469eac39ba34863
#
_cell.length_a   1.000
_cell.length_b   1.000
_cell.length_c   1.000
_cell.angle_alpha   90.00
_cell.angle_beta   90.00
_cell.angle_gamma   90.00
#
_symmetry.space_group_name_H-M   'P 1'
#
loop_
_entity.id
_entity.type
_entity.pdbx_description
1 polymer ?
#
loop_
_entity_poly.entity_id
_entity_poly.type
_entity_poly.pdbx_seq_one_letter_code
_entity_poly.pdbx_strand_id
1 'polypeptide(L)'
;MIILIIILFIIILLIIGIKITFEYNKIDSEFKGCLKILILKKIKVYSRQFPSQKDNADENDKKDDEKKERDFKKILNLAKPCFEDLLDYLKSALNIIKVTKVKNHLIFGMDSFADTGKYIGIIWGLLSIINPMHENLALSAEPSFKGSQLDARGENEVEIYPLKLLIPTIRLILKEDVRKLIRGVLDER
;
A
#
# COMPACT_ATOMS: atom_id res chain seq x y z
N MET A 1 -33.07 15.56 -15.58
CA MET A 1 -32.63 14.35 -16.29
C MET A 1 -31.12 14.15 -16.30
N ILE A 2 -30.33 15.13 -16.78
CA ILE A 2 -28.84 15.01 -16.86
C ILE A 2 -28.21 14.72 -15.50
N ILE A 3 -28.60 15.42 -14.43
CA ILE A 3 -28.07 15.23 -13.07
C ILE A 3 -28.31 13.80 -12.58
N LEU A 4 -29.48 13.24 -12.86
CA LEU A 4 -29.83 11.87 -12.44
C LEU A 4 -28.98 10.83 -13.18
N ILE A 5 -28.68 11.07 -14.46
CA ILE A 5 -27.79 10.20 -15.25
C ILE A 5 -26.35 10.27 -14.71
N ILE A 6 -25.88 11.44 -14.33
CA ILE A 6 -24.54 11.64 -13.75
C ILE A 6 -24.45 10.91 -12.39
N ILE A 7 -25.45 11.06 -11.53
CA ILE A 7 -25.50 10.36 -10.23
C ILE A 7 -25.50 8.85 -10.42
N LEU A 8 -26.34 8.34 -11.35
CA LEU A 8 -26.38 6.92 -11.68
C LEU A 8 -25.04 6.42 -12.19
N PHE A 9 -24.36 7.18 -13.04
CA PHE A 9 -23.02 6.85 -13.55
C PHE A 9 -21.98 6.79 -12.43
N ILE A 10 -21.99 7.76 -11.49
CA ILE A 10 -21.10 7.77 -10.32
C ILE A 10 -21.36 6.55 -9.43
N ILE A 11 -22.63 6.20 -9.18
CA ILE A 11 -23.01 5.02 -8.39
C ILE A 11 -22.47 3.75 -9.06
N ILE A 12 -22.64 3.61 -10.37
CA ILE A 12 -22.10 2.49 -11.13
C ILE A 12 -20.57 2.42 -10.99
N LEU A 13 -19.87 3.56 -11.13
CA LEU A 13 -18.42 3.65 -10.93
C LEU A 13 -17.97 3.23 -9.52
N LEU A 14 -18.75 3.57 -8.49
CA LEU A 14 -18.46 3.19 -7.09
C LEU A 14 -18.71 1.69 -6.82
N ILE A 15 -19.64 1.07 -7.52
CA ILE A 15 -19.91 -0.38 -7.43
C ILE A 15 -18.79 -1.19 -8.09
N ILE A 16 -18.16 -0.62 -9.11
CA ILE A 16 -17.09 -1.27 -9.85
C ILE A 16 -15.84 -1.37 -8.99
N GLY A 17 -15.36 -2.59 -8.79
CA GLY A 17 -14.10 -2.83 -8.07
C GLY A 17 -12.90 -2.27 -8.85
N ILE A 18 -12.03 -1.59 -8.13
CA ILE A 18 -10.73 -1.12 -8.63
C ILE A 18 -9.70 -2.18 -8.30
N LYS A 19 -9.01 -2.69 -9.33
CA LYS A 19 -7.91 -3.64 -9.18
C LYS A 19 -6.58 -2.88 -9.28
N ILE A 20 -5.76 -3.02 -8.26
CA ILE A 20 -4.41 -2.48 -8.22
C ILE A 20 -3.44 -3.64 -8.33
N THR A 21 -2.56 -3.60 -9.33
CA THR A 21 -1.50 -4.58 -9.53
C THR A 21 -0.15 -3.89 -9.34
N PHE A 22 0.65 -4.45 -8.46
CA PHE A 22 2.03 -4.01 -8.23
C PHE A 22 2.98 -5.14 -8.60
N GLU A 23 3.74 -4.94 -9.67
CA GLU A 23 4.80 -5.84 -10.13
C GLU A 23 6.14 -5.20 -9.77
N TYR A 24 7.05 -5.97 -9.22
CA TYR A 24 8.41 -5.50 -8.96
C TYR A 24 9.44 -6.58 -9.28
N ASN A 25 10.61 -6.13 -9.69
CA ASN A 25 11.78 -6.95 -9.94
C ASN A 25 13.01 -6.21 -9.43
N LYS A 26 13.63 -6.74 -8.39
CA LYS A 26 14.91 -6.28 -7.86
C LYS A 26 15.96 -7.32 -8.21
N ILE A 27 16.97 -6.92 -8.99
CA ILE A 27 18.13 -7.72 -9.34
C ILE A 27 19.35 -6.92 -8.95
N ASP A 28 20.21 -7.47 -8.09
CA ASP A 28 21.34 -6.79 -7.50
C ASP A 28 20.94 -5.46 -6.82
N SER A 29 21.40 -4.35 -7.36
CA SER A 29 21.08 -3.01 -6.86
C SER A 29 19.99 -2.30 -7.66
N GLU A 30 19.55 -2.89 -8.78
CA GLU A 30 18.52 -2.29 -9.63
C GLU A 30 17.13 -2.71 -9.19
N PHE A 31 16.30 -1.73 -8.88
CA PHE A 31 14.88 -1.95 -8.57
C PHE A 31 14.02 -1.44 -9.73
N LYS A 32 13.25 -2.33 -10.33
CA LYS A 32 12.25 -2.00 -11.36
C LYS A 32 10.87 -2.39 -10.85
N GLY A 33 9.96 -1.44 -10.81
CA GLY A 33 8.58 -1.66 -10.37
C GLY A 33 7.59 -1.11 -11.39
N CYS A 34 6.41 -1.69 -11.43
CA CYS A 34 5.30 -1.21 -12.24
C CYS A 34 4.02 -1.26 -11.43
N LEU A 35 3.40 -0.10 -11.24
CA LEU A 35 2.08 0.02 -10.64
C LEU A 35 1.04 0.17 -11.75
N LYS A 36 0.04 -0.69 -11.76
CA LYS A 36 -1.08 -0.67 -12.71
C LYS A 36 -2.38 -0.55 -11.95
N ILE A 37 -3.24 0.38 -12.34
CA ILE A 37 -4.58 0.53 -11.81
C ILE A 37 -5.56 0.18 -12.91
N LEU A 38 -6.40 -0.84 -12.65
CA LEU A 38 -7.40 -1.32 -13.57
C LEU A 38 -8.81 -1.08 -13.00
N ILE A 39 -9.69 -0.54 -13.83
CA ILE A 39 -11.12 -0.45 -13.55
C ILE A 39 -11.83 -1.52 -14.37
N LEU A 40 -12.92 -2.10 -13.84
CA LEU A 40 -13.64 -3.22 -14.46
C LEU A 40 -12.78 -4.48 -14.66
N LYS A 41 -11.68 -4.64 -13.88
CA LYS A 41 -10.73 -5.78 -13.99
C LYS A 41 -10.00 -5.89 -15.35
N LYS A 42 -10.32 -5.07 -16.34
CA LYS A 42 -9.78 -5.15 -17.71
C LYS A 42 -9.24 -3.83 -18.25
N ILE A 43 -9.79 -2.69 -17.87
CA ILE A 43 -9.43 -1.40 -18.43
C ILE A 43 -8.28 -0.80 -17.62
N LYS A 44 -7.10 -0.70 -18.22
CA LYS A 44 -5.95 0.01 -17.64
C LYS A 44 -6.23 1.51 -17.66
N VAL A 45 -6.33 2.12 -16.50
CA VAL A 45 -6.54 3.57 -16.37
C VAL A 45 -5.23 4.27 -16.08
N TYR A 46 -4.34 3.60 -15.34
CA TYR A 46 -3.06 4.18 -14.97
C TYR A 46 -1.97 3.11 -14.92
N SER A 47 -0.77 3.47 -15.41
CA SER A 47 0.41 2.63 -15.31
C SER A 47 1.63 3.52 -15.10
N ARG A 48 2.39 3.28 -14.03
CA ARG A 48 3.64 3.99 -13.73
C ARG A 48 4.75 2.99 -13.48
N GLN A 49 5.87 3.20 -14.14
CA GLN A 49 7.08 2.42 -13.94
C GLN A 49 8.03 3.14 -13.00
N PHE A 50 8.75 2.37 -12.16
CA PHE A 50 9.80 2.83 -11.27
C PHE A 50 11.10 2.08 -11.58
N PRO A 51 12.30 2.69 -11.51
CA PRO A 51 12.50 4.05 -11.05
C PRO A 51 11.96 5.05 -12.06
N SER A 52 11.24 6.05 -11.57
CA SER A 52 11.10 7.31 -12.29
C SER A 52 12.52 7.82 -12.45
N GLN A 53 12.95 8.20 -13.65
CA GLN A 53 14.19 8.94 -13.83
C GLN A 53 14.21 10.04 -12.78
N LYS A 54 15.28 10.08 -11.99
CA LYS A 54 15.47 11.12 -10.96
C LYS A 54 15.40 12.48 -11.66
N ASP A 55 14.28 13.17 -11.52
CA ASP A 55 14.32 14.60 -11.51
C ASP A 55 15.08 14.97 -10.24
N ASN A 56 16.23 15.64 -10.44
CA ASN A 56 17.03 16.20 -9.38
C ASN A 56 16.15 17.17 -8.61
N ALA A 57 15.62 16.72 -7.48
CA ALA A 57 15.00 17.59 -6.50
C ALA A 57 16.13 18.20 -5.69
N ASP A 58 16.34 19.49 -5.93
CA ASP A 58 17.29 20.34 -5.24
C ASP A 58 17.17 20.20 -3.71
N GLU A 59 18.31 19.97 -3.09
CA GLU A 59 18.53 20.19 -1.67
C GLU A 59 18.40 21.71 -1.36
N ASN A 60 17.22 22.15 -0.97
CA ASN A 60 17.03 23.47 -0.40
C ASN A 60 15.80 23.52 0.52
N ASP A 61 15.84 22.81 1.65
CA ASP A 61 14.79 22.93 2.67
C ASP A 61 15.35 22.73 4.09
N LYS A 62 16.23 23.65 4.52
CA LYS A 62 16.68 23.68 5.94
C LYS A 62 16.05 24.79 6.79
N LYS A 63 15.06 25.52 6.31
CA LYS A 63 14.42 26.61 7.08
C LYS A 63 12.94 26.42 7.44
N ASP A 64 12.31 25.36 6.95
CA ASP A 64 10.87 25.10 7.22
C ASP A 64 10.58 24.05 8.31
N ASP A 65 11.62 23.42 8.88
CA ASP A 65 11.44 22.27 9.76
C ASP A 65 10.86 22.65 11.15
N GLU A 66 11.20 23.82 11.70
CA GLU A 66 10.69 24.23 13.02
C GLU A 66 9.22 24.64 13.01
N LYS A 67 8.71 25.19 11.91
CA LYS A 67 7.27 25.47 11.75
C LYS A 67 6.50 24.18 11.55
N LYS A 68 7.00 23.27 10.73
CA LYS A 68 6.40 21.93 10.48
C LYS A 68 6.31 21.10 11.75
N GLU A 69 7.32 21.13 12.64
CA GLU A 69 7.29 20.37 13.90
C GLU A 69 6.22 20.89 14.88
N ARG A 70 6.01 22.21 14.98
CA ARG A 70 4.97 22.78 15.87
C ARG A 70 3.58 22.47 15.38
N ASP A 71 3.36 22.57 14.07
CA ASP A 71 2.07 22.23 13.45
C ASP A 71 1.79 20.73 13.56
N PHE A 72 2.82 19.89 13.38
CA PHE A 72 2.70 18.45 13.55
C PHE A 72 2.34 18.03 14.99
N LYS A 73 2.94 18.67 16.01
CA LYS A 73 2.61 18.41 17.42
C LYS A 73 1.18 18.83 17.78
N LYS A 74 0.69 19.94 17.23
CA LYS A 74 -0.70 20.39 17.42
C LYS A 74 -1.68 19.42 16.76
N ILE A 75 -1.41 19.03 15.50
CA ILE A 75 -2.22 18.04 14.76
C ILE A 75 -2.23 16.71 15.51
N LEU A 76 -1.08 16.28 16.04
CA LEU A 76 -0.98 15.04 16.81
C LEU A 76 -1.81 15.08 18.11
N ASN A 77 -1.83 16.23 18.80
CA ASN A 77 -2.66 16.41 20.01
C ASN A 77 -4.15 16.47 19.70
N LEU A 78 -4.53 17.07 18.56
CA LEU A 78 -5.92 17.09 18.06
C LEU A 78 -6.35 15.70 17.56
N ALA A 79 -5.41 14.87 17.07
CA ALA A 79 -5.68 13.52 16.60
C ALA A 79 -5.82 12.50 17.74
N LYS A 80 -5.26 12.77 18.95
CA LYS A 80 -5.34 11.83 20.08
C LYS A 80 -6.76 11.36 20.41
N PRO A 81 -7.78 12.22 20.55
CA PRO A 81 -9.15 11.78 20.82
C PRO A 81 -9.76 11.00 19.65
N CYS A 82 -9.30 11.24 18.42
CA CYS A 82 -9.78 10.55 17.22
C CYS A 82 -9.03 9.24 16.91
N PHE A 83 -8.00 8.89 17.70
CA PHE A 83 -7.09 7.79 17.37
C PHE A 83 -7.81 6.44 17.31
N GLU A 84 -8.70 6.15 18.24
CA GLU A 84 -9.50 4.93 18.24
C GLU A 84 -10.43 4.88 17.03
N ASP A 85 -11.05 5.98 16.67
CA ASP A 85 -11.93 6.13 15.53
C ASP A 85 -11.20 5.92 14.20
N LEU A 86 -9.97 6.45 14.12
CA LEU A 86 -9.08 6.24 12.98
C LEU A 86 -8.62 4.79 12.87
N LEU A 87 -8.31 4.12 14.00
CA LEU A 87 -7.97 2.70 14.00
C LEU A 87 -9.15 1.83 13.56
N ASP A 88 -10.36 2.11 14.02
CA ASP A 88 -11.56 1.40 13.61
C ASP A 88 -11.87 1.61 12.12
N TYR A 89 -11.67 2.82 11.62
CA TYR A 89 -11.75 3.11 10.21
C TYR A 89 -10.69 2.32 9.42
N LEU A 90 -9.45 2.32 9.88
CA LEU A 90 -8.35 1.58 9.24
C LEU A 90 -8.64 0.08 9.19
N LYS A 91 -9.11 -0.51 10.30
CA LYS A 91 -9.53 -1.92 10.31
C LYS A 91 -10.66 -2.19 9.31
N SER A 92 -11.66 -1.30 9.28
CA SER A 92 -12.78 -1.42 8.33
C SER A 92 -12.31 -1.29 6.89
N ALA A 93 -11.38 -0.37 6.60
CA ALA A 93 -10.79 -0.19 5.29
C ALA A 93 -9.95 -1.40 4.85
N LEU A 94 -9.15 -1.96 5.77
CA LEU A 94 -8.35 -3.17 5.50
C LEU A 94 -9.24 -4.38 5.21
N ASN A 95 -10.36 -4.53 5.90
CA ASN A 95 -11.31 -5.61 5.65
C ASN A 95 -12.03 -5.51 4.29
N ILE A 96 -12.05 -4.33 3.69
CA ILE A 96 -12.64 -4.10 2.36
C ILE A 96 -11.65 -4.45 1.23
N ILE A 97 -10.35 -4.39 1.54
CA ILE A 97 -9.29 -4.74 0.60
C ILE A 97 -9.29 -6.26 0.43
N LYS A 98 -9.60 -6.71 -0.77
CA LYS A 98 -9.53 -8.13 -1.10
C LYS A 98 -8.20 -8.42 -1.78
N VAL A 99 -7.35 -9.18 -1.10
CA VAL A 99 -6.11 -9.69 -1.70
C VAL A 99 -6.48 -10.76 -2.72
N THR A 100 -6.19 -10.51 -4.00
CA THR A 100 -6.56 -11.41 -5.10
C THR A 100 -5.38 -12.29 -5.49
N LYS A 101 -4.16 -11.77 -5.38
CA LYS A 101 -2.95 -12.50 -5.75
C LYS A 101 -1.74 -11.90 -5.02
N VAL A 102 -0.94 -12.76 -4.43
CA VAL A 102 0.37 -12.40 -3.88
C VAL A 102 1.35 -13.48 -4.31
N LYS A 103 2.15 -13.19 -5.32
CA LYS A 103 3.22 -14.07 -5.80
C LYS A 103 4.54 -13.35 -5.62
N ASN A 104 5.36 -13.84 -4.72
CA ASN A 104 6.67 -13.27 -4.48
C ASN A 104 7.72 -14.39 -4.47
N HIS A 105 8.84 -14.11 -5.11
CA HIS A 105 9.98 -15.01 -5.20
C HIS A 105 11.22 -14.27 -4.74
N LEU A 106 11.95 -14.85 -3.80
CA LEU A 106 13.16 -14.33 -3.22
C LEU A 106 14.35 -15.21 -3.60
N ILE A 107 15.44 -14.61 -4.07
CA ILE A 107 16.74 -15.29 -4.21
C ILE A 107 17.64 -14.69 -3.14
N PHE A 108 18.14 -15.55 -2.26
CA PHE A 108 18.91 -15.13 -1.09
C PHE A 108 20.25 -15.86 -1.04
N GLY A 109 21.33 -15.11 -0.91
CA GLY A 109 22.68 -15.64 -0.74
C GLY A 109 23.50 -14.79 0.22
N MET A 110 24.39 -15.42 0.96
CA MET A 110 25.40 -14.81 1.81
C MET A 110 26.79 -15.23 1.35
N ASP A 111 27.82 -14.57 1.85
CA ASP A 111 29.22 -14.90 1.54
C ASP A 111 29.61 -16.30 2.03
N SER A 112 28.97 -16.77 3.12
CA SER A 112 29.13 -18.11 3.65
C SER A 112 28.01 -19.05 3.16
N PHE A 113 28.38 -20.18 2.60
CA PHE A 113 27.43 -21.22 2.16
C PHE A 113 26.66 -21.80 3.35
N ALA A 114 27.31 -21.96 4.52
CA ALA A 114 26.68 -22.45 5.71
C ALA A 114 25.60 -21.49 6.23
N ASP A 115 25.88 -20.19 6.22
CA ASP A 115 24.92 -19.17 6.62
C ASP A 115 23.76 -19.07 5.62
N THR A 116 24.05 -19.13 4.32
CA THR A 116 23.01 -19.20 3.28
C THR A 116 22.06 -20.37 3.56
N GLY A 117 22.59 -21.57 3.78
CA GLY A 117 21.80 -22.77 4.09
C GLY A 117 20.97 -22.63 5.36
N LYS A 118 21.55 -22.06 6.42
CA LYS A 118 20.86 -21.82 7.69
C LYS A 118 19.68 -20.88 7.55
N TYR A 119 19.89 -19.71 6.94
CA TYR A 119 18.84 -18.71 6.83
C TYR A 119 17.77 -19.09 5.81
N ILE A 120 18.13 -19.72 4.69
CA ILE A 120 17.14 -20.22 3.74
C ILE A 120 16.23 -21.28 4.35
N GLY A 121 16.79 -22.14 5.24
CA GLY A 121 16.00 -23.12 5.99
C GLY A 121 14.96 -22.46 6.88
N ILE A 122 15.32 -21.37 7.58
CA ILE A 122 14.38 -20.58 8.37
C ILE A 122 13.29 -19.98 7.48
N ILE A 123 13.68 -19.38 6.34
CA ILE A 123 12.74 -18.79 5.37
C ILE A 123 11.75 -19.86 4.89
N TRP A 124 12.23 -21.03 4.47
CA TRP A 124 11.35 -22.13 4.03
C TRP A 124 10.41 -22.61 5.14
N GLY A 125 10.90 -22.67 6.38
CA GLY A 125 10.05 -22.96 7.54
C GLY A 125 8.91 -21.96 7.69
N LEU A 126 9.17 -20.66 7.57
CA LEU A 126 8.15 -19.63 7.60
C LEU A 126 7.20 -19.71 6.39
N LEU A 127 7.72 -19.92 5.20
CA LEU A 127 6.91 -20.02 3.98
C LEU A 127 5.97 -21.23 4.02
N SER A 128 6.39 -22.35 4.62
CA SER A 128 5.56 -23.54 4.80
C SER A 128 4.34 -23.29 5.69
N ILE A 129 4.45 -22.36 6.63
CA ILE A 129 3.35 -21.94 7.51
C ILE A 129 2.44 -20.91 6.81
N ILE A 130 3.04 -19.94 6.12
CA ILE A 130 2.31 -18.79 5.56
C ILE A 130 1.54 -19.16 4.29
N ASN A 131 2.14 -19.92 3.36
CA ASN A 131 1.50 -20.28 2.09
C ASN A 131 0.15 -20.99 2.25
N PRO A 132 -0.04 -21.95 3.17
CA PRO A 132 -1.32 -22.61 3.35
C PRO A 132 -2.40 -21.73 3.97
N MET A 133 -2.04 -20.58 4.58
CA MET A 133 -3.02 -19.71 5.25
C MET A 133 -3.99 -19.05 4.25
N HIS A 134 -3.58 -18.91 2.98
CA HIS A 134 -4.39 -18.24 1.97
C HIS A 134 -4.12 -18.82 0.57
N GLU A 135 -5.17 -19.19 -0.13
CA GLU A 135 -5.10 -19.74 -1.49
C GLU A 135 -4.46 -18.77 -2.51
N ASN A 136 -4.53 -17.47 -2.22
CA ASN A 136 -4.00 -16.42 -3.09
C ASN A 136 -2.52 -16.09 -2.83
N LEU A 137 -1.88 -16.78 -1.88
CA LEU A 137 -0.47 -16.61 -1.55
C LEU A 137 0.37 -17.66 -2.26
N ALA A 138 1.44 -17.22 -2.90
CA ALA A 138 2.45 -18.08 -3.50
C ALA A 138 3.83 -17.45 -3.28
N LEU A 139 4.36 -17.67 -2.08
CA LEU A 139 5.68 -17.17 -1.68
C LEU A 139 6.70 -18.28 -1.86
N SER A 140 7.84 -17.98 -2.46
CA SER A 140 8.94 -18.91 -2.66
C SER A 140 10.29 -18.26 -2.41
N ALA A 141 11.26 -19.06 -2.03
CA ALA A 141 12.63 -18.61 -1.84
C ALA A 141 13.61 -19.65 -2.37
N GLU A 142 14.69 -19.18 -2.98
CA GLU A 142 15.77 -20.00 -3.50
C GLU A 142 17.12 -19.56 -2.92
N PRO A 143 18.03 -20.49 -2.55
CA PRO A 143 19.38 -20.14 -2.14
C PRO A 143 20.24 -19.75 -3.34
N SER A 144 21.05 -18.73 -3.17
CA SER A 144 22.15 -18.41 -4.10
C SER A 144 23.49 -18.69 -3.42
N PHE A 145 24.32 -19.48 -4.07
CA PHE A 145 25.69 -19.78 -3.62
C PHE A 145 26.75 -19.04 -4.42
N LYS A 146 26.37 -17.89 -5.02
CA LYS A 146 27.28 -17.07 -5.84
C LYS A 146 27.89 -15.90 -5.06
N GLY A 147 27.73 -15.87 -3.75
CA GLY A 147 28.10 -14.78 -2.87
C GLY A 147 26.88 -14.05 -2.29
N SER A 148 27.12 -12.91 -1.64
CA SER A 148 26.06 -12.11 -1.05
C SER A 148 25.14 -11.53 -2.13
N GLN A 149 23.88 -11.98 -2.13
CA GLN A 149 22.87 -11.62 -3.13
C GLN A 149 21.49 -11.55 -2.49
N LEU A 150 20.71 -10.54 -2.86
CA LEU A 150 19.33 -10.40 -2.45
C LEU A 150 18.47 -9.89 -3.60
N ASP A 151 17.96 -10.83 -4.39
CA ASP A 151 17.06 -10.52 -5.49
C ASP A 151 15.65 -10.90 -5.12
N ALA A 152 14.70 -10.08 -5.56
CA ALA A 152 13.30 -10.29 -5.28
C ALA A 152 12.44 -9.89 -6.48
N ARG A 153 11.50 -10.75 -6.83
CA ARG A 153 10.49 -10.45 -7.84
C ARG A 153 9.10 -10.78 -7.30
N GLY A 154 8.14 -9.95 -7.64
CA GLY A 154 6.79 -10.18 -7.15
C GLY A 154 5.71 -9.54 -8.00
N GLU A 155 4.54 -10.11 -7.89
CA GLU A 155 3.30 -9.64 -8.48
C GLU A 155 2.21 -9.71 -7.41
N ASN A 156 1.74 -8.54 -6.99
CA ASN A 156 0.73 -8.40 -5.95
C ASN A 156 -0.49 -7.70 -6.51
N GLU A 157 -1.66 -8.31 -6.33
CA GLU A 157 -2.93 -7.78 -6.80
C GLU A 157 -3.91 -7.64 -5.65
N VAL A 158 -4.52 -6.47 -5.56
CA VAL A 158 -5.57 -6.18 -4.59
C VAL A 158 -6.79 -5.59 -5.30
N GLU A 159 -7.97 -5.96 -4.84
CA GLU A 159 -9.23 -5.38 -5.27
C GLU A 159 -9.83 -4.55 -4.15
N ILE A 160 -10.23 -3.33 -4.48
CA ILE A 160 -10.91 -2.41 -3.57
C ILE A 160 -12.26 -2.07 -4.15
N TYR A 161 -13.30 -2.15 -3.34
CA TYR A 161 -14.65 -1.75 -3.71
C TYR A 161 -14.97 -0.40 -3.07
N PRO A 162 -14.91 0.72 -3.84
CA PRO A 162 -15.07 2.06 -3.29
C PRO A 162 -16.40 2.26 -2.56
N LEU A 163 -17.48 1.64 -3.04
CA LEU A 163 -18.79 1.72 -2.40
C LEU A 163 -18.76 1.18 -0.96
N LYS A 164 -18.03 0.10 -0.71
CA LYS A 164 -17.89 -0.47 0.63
C LYS A 164 -17.10 0.47 1.55
N LEU A 165 -16.15 1.22 1.00
CA LEU A 165 -15.35 2.19 1.75
C LEU A 165 -16.17 3.44 2.12
N LEU A 166 -17.17 3.79 1.32
CA LEU A 166 -17.99 4.98 1.52
C LEU A 166 -18.73 4.95 2.86
N ILE A 167 -19.24 3.80 3.27
CA ILE A 167 -19.98 3.65 4.54
C ILE A 167 -19.09 3.97 5.75
N PRO A 168 -17.92 3.34 5.96
CA PRO A 168 -17.06 3.67 7.09
C PRO A 168 -16.51 5.10 7.00
N THR A 169 -16.26 5.64 5.79
CA THR A 169 -15.83 7.03 5.60
C THR A 169 -16.88 8.02 6.05
N ILE A 170 -18.15 7.82 5.68
CA ILE A 170 -19.25 8.68 6.15
C ILE A 170 -19.38 8.60 7.68
N ARG A 171 -19.30 7.39 8.26
CA ARG A 171 -19.35 7.22 9.72
C ARG A 171 -18.22 7.96 10.42
N LEU A 172 -17.00 7.91 9.85
CA LEU A 172 -15.85 8.62 10.41
C LEU A 172 -16.07 10.13 10.37
N ILE A 173 -16.52 10.70 9.26
CA ILE A 173 -16.76 12.15 9.09
C ILE A 173 -17.89 12.66 9.98
N LEU A 174 -18.87 11.81 10.31
CA LEU A 174 -19.97 12.17 11.18
C LEU A 174 -19.58 12.25 12.65
N LYS A 175 -18.45 11.67 13.06
CA LYS A 175 -17.97 11.75 14.45
C LYS A 175 -17.53 13.16 14.80
N GLU A 176 -17.93 13.64 16.00
CA GLU A 176 -17.67 15.02 16.43
C GLU A 176 -16.19 15.35 16.51
N ASP A 177 -15.39 14.43 17.04
CA ASP A 177 -13.96 14.65 17.23
C ASP A 177 -13.22 14.74 15.88
N VAL A 178 -13.60 13.93 14.91
CA VAL A 178 -13.08 14.01 13.55
C VAL A 178 -13.47 15.32 12.86
N ARG A 179 -14.71 15.79 13.08
CA ARG A 179 -15.17 17.09 12.55
C ARG A 179 -14.42 18.27 13.17
N LYS A 180 -14.10 18.21 14.47
CA LYS A 180 -13.25 19.20 15.15
C LYS A 180 -11.84 19.20 14.57
N LEU A 181 -11.27 18.02 14.34
CA LEU A 181 -9.96 17.87 13.72
C LEU A 181 -9.94 18.49 12.32
N ILE A 182 -10.93 18.18 11.47
CA ILE A 182 -11.02 18.72 10.10
C ILE A 182 -11.14 20.24 10.12
N ARG A 183 -11.95 20.80 11.01
CA ARG A 183 -12.09 22.27 11.15
C ARG A 183 -10.79 22.90 11.62
N GLY A 184 -10.12 22.33 12.63
CA GLY A 184 -8.84 22.85 13.12
C GLY A 184 -7.75 22.86 12.06
N VAL A 185 -7.71 21.89 11.17
CA VAL A 185 -6.76 21.85 10.03
C VAL A 185 -7.14 22.82 8.92
N LEU A 186 -8.44 23.08 8.71
CA LEU A 186 -8.91 24.03 7.69
C LEU A 186 -8.76 25.50 8.14
N ASP A 187 -8.92 25.78 9.42
CA ASP A 187 -8.79 27.14 9.98
C ASP A 187 -7.32 27.62 10.07
N GLU A 188 -6.34 26.69 9.98
CA GLU A 188 -4.90 27.01 9.93
C GLU A 188 -4.36 27.25 8.49
N ARG A 189 -5.20 27.18 7.47
CA ARG A 189 -4.84 27.41 6.04
C ARG A 189 -5.22 28.81 5.59
#